data_d211ec51606dd1e30b28c1c21add2cc2
#
_entry.id   d211ec51606dd1e30b28c1c21add2cc2
#
_cell.length_a   1.000
_cell.length_b   1.000
_cell.length_c   1.000
_cell.angle_alpha   90.00
_cell.angle_beta   90.00
_cell.angle_gamma   90.00
#
_symmetry.space_group_name_H-M   'P 1'
#
loop_
_entity.id
_entity.type
_entity.pdbx_description
1 polymer ?
#
loop_
_entity_poly.entity_id
_entity_poly.type
_entity_poly.pdbx_seq_one_letter_code
_entity_poly.pdbx_strand_id
1 'polypeptide(L)'
;MHIDVWGPAQVSSLGGSRYYVTFIDDATRKTWIYCIKNKSDVFDTFKKWKALVEIETGKKLKCLRSDNGGEYCSKKFDRYYSEHGIRREKTVPRTPQENGVSERMNRTIMERARCMRLHAGLPLQFWANAVDTAVYLINRGPSSSLDGGVPEEAWTGKKVNYSILKPFGCEAFWGKAQKQIHEGLGPKWTISYHCGDMWCPKS
;
A
#
# COMPACT_ATOMS: atom_id res chain seq x y z
N MET A 1 11.77 8.58 4.99
CA MET A 1 10.58 8.02 4.33
C MET A 1 10.74 8.13 2.82
N HIS A 2 10.37 7.09 2.08
CA HIS A 2 10.28 7.13 0.62
C HIS A 2 8.81 7.18 0.19
N ILE A 3 8.54 7.85 -0.92
CA ILE A 3 7.25 7.87 -1.61
C ILE A 3 7.48 7.56 -3.09
N ASP A 4 6.61 6.76 -3.67
CA ASP A 4 6.62 6.48 -5.11
C ASP A 4 5.21 6.19 -5.64
N VAL A 5 4.99 6.42 -6.93
CA VAL A 5 3.71 6.18 -7.61
C VAL A 5 3.90 5.20 -8.75
N TRP A 6 3.19 4.09 -8.67
CA TRP A 6 3.13 3.10 -9.72
C TRP A 6 1.86 3.25 -10.58
N GLY A 7 1.98 3.04 -11.87
CA GLY A 7 0.88 3.03 -12.83
C GLY A 7 1.14 3.91 -14.06
N PRO A 8 0.20 4.01 -14.99
CA PRO A 8 -1.17 3.48 -14.90
C PRO A 8 -1.24 1.96 -15.08
N ALA A 9 -2.13 1.31 -14.35
CA ALA A 9 -2.48 -0.08 -14.57
C ALA A 9 -3.14 -0.27 -15.96
N GLN A 10 -2.98 -1.47 -16.55
CA GLN A 10 -3.59 -1.80 -17.86
C GLN A 10 -5.12 -1.70 -17.83
N VAL A 11 -5.74 -2.12 -16.72
CA VAL A 11 -7.18 -2.01 -16.48
C VAL A 11 -7.44 -1.33 -15.14
N SER A 12 -8.58 -0.68 -15.02
CA SER A 12 -9.03 -0.14 -13.73
C SER A 12 -9.32 -1.28 -12.75
N SER A 13 -9.01 -1.06 -11.47
CA SER A 13 -9.42 -1.97 -10.41
C SER A 13 -10.94 -1.99 -10.26
N LEU A 14 -11.49 -2.90 -9.44
CA LEU A 14 -12.91 -2.92 -9.09
C LEU A 14 -13.37 -1.58 -8.49
N GLY A 15 -12.52 -0.89 -7.72
CA GLY A 15 -12.79 0.45 -7.16
C GLY A 15 -12.48 1.60 -8.12
N GLY A 16 -12.14 1.33 -9.40
CA GLY A 16 -11.84 2.34 -10.42
C GLY A 16 -10.44 2.92 -10.35
N SER A 17 -9.55 2.40 -9.50
CA SER A 17 -8.17 2.87 -9.39
C SER A 17 -7.33 2.47 -10.60
N ARG A 18 -6.41 3.36 -11.01
CA ARG A 18 -5.44 3.14 -12.09
C ARG A 18 -3.98 3.20 -11.61
N TYR A 19 -3.76 3.70 -10.39
CA TYR A 19 -2.45 3.91 -9.80
C TYR A 19 -2.46 3.44 -8.35
N TYR A 20 -1.28 3.30 -7.76
CA TYR A 20 -1.13 3.27 -6.32
C TYR A 20 0.09 4.11 -5.89
N VAL A 21 0.03 4.59 -4.65
CA VAL A 21 1.13 5.29 -3.98
C VAL A 21 1.67 4.38 -2.89
N THR A 22 2.99 4.23 -2.84
CA THR A 22 3.68 3.56 -1.74
C THR A 22 4.38 4.58 -0.84
N PHE A 23 4.34 4.32 0.46
CA PHE A 23 5.18 4.99 1.46
C PHE A 23 6.01 3.93 2.16
N ILE A 24 7.32 4.15 2.33
CA ILE A 24 8.24 3.17 2.92
C ILE A 24 9.06 3.86 3.99
N ASP A 25 9.02 3.33 5.21
CA ASP A 25 9.88 3.80 6.28
C ASP A 25 11.31 3.27 6.11
N ASP A 26 12.29 4.16 6.23
CA ASP A 26 13.71 3.80 6.04
C ASP A 26 14.22 2.89 7.15
N ALA A 27 13.77 3.11 8.39
CA ALA A 27 14.28 2.40 9.55
C ALA A 27 13.65 1.01 9.70
N THR A 28 12.33 0.91 9.57
CA THR A 28 11.58 -0.32 9.84
C THR A 28 11.18 -1.07 8.59
N ARG A 29 11.38 -0.49 7.40
CA ARG A 29 10.90 -1.00 6.11
C ARG A 29 9.38 -1.20 6.04
N LYS A 30 8.65 -0.69 7.03
CA LYS A 30 7.19 -0.66 7.00
C LYS A 30 6.72 0.04 5.73
N THR A 31 5.83 -0.61 5.02
CA THR A 31 5.29 -0.13 3.74
C THR A 31 3.79 0.07 3.85
N TRP A 32 3.31 1.22 3.40
CA TRP A 32 1.90 1.52 3.20
C TRP A 32 1.61 1.66 1.73
N ILE A 33 0.38 1.34 1.35
CA ILE A 33 -0.09 1.47 -0.03
C ILE A 33 -1.48 2.09 -0.07
N TYR A 34 -1.72 2.91 -1.08
CA TYR A 34 -3.00 3.54 -1.33
C TYR A 34 -3.32 3.51 -2.82
N CYS A 35 -4.38 2.81 -3.19
CA CYS A 35 -4.87 2.80 -4.56
C CYS A 35 -5.62 4.10 -4.87
N ILE A 36 -5.26 4.75 -5.97
CA ILE A 36 -5.80 6.05 -6.39
C ILE A 36 -6.28 6.01 -7.84
N LYS A 37 -7.22 6.89 -8.18
CA LYS A 37 -7.78 6.98 -9.55
C LYS A 37 -6.87 7.78 -10.46
N ASN A 38 -6.36 8.92 -10.00
CA ASN A 38 -5.55 9.86 -10.75
C ASN A 38 -4.25 10.17 -10.03
N LYS A 39 -3.19 10.48 -10.77
CA LYS A 39 -1.93 10.95 -10.18
C LYS A 39 -2.09 12.27 -9.39
N SER A 40 -3.08 13.09 -9.72
CA SER A 40 -3.41 14.31 -8.97
C SER A 40 -3.81 14.04 -7.52
N ASP A 41 -4.26 12.82 -7.19
CA ASP A 41 -4.74 12.45 -5.87
C ASP A 41 -3.59 12.15 -4.88
N VAL A 42 -2.33 12.11 -5.37
CA VAL A 42 -1.13 11.81 -4.58
C VAL A 42 -0.96 12.77 -3.41
N PHE A 43 -1.15 14.07 -3.62
CA PHE A 43 -0.99 15.07 -2.59
C PHE A 43 -1.97 14.91 -1.42
N ASP A 44 -3.24 14.67 -1.71
CA ASP A 44 -4.25 14.47 -0.68
C ASP A 44 -4.06 13.13 0.04
N THR A 45 -3.62 12.11 -0.69
CA THR A 45 -3.24 10.81 -0.12
C THR A 45 -2.06 10.95 0.83
N PHE A 46 -1.02 11.70 0.44
CA PHE A 46 0.14 12.00 1.29
C PHE A 46 -0.27 12.70 2.58
N LYS A 47 -1.13 13.73 2.52
CA LYS A 47 -1.60 14.43 3.72
C LYS A 47 -2.33 13.52 4.69
N LYS A 48 -3.23 12.66 4.17
CA LYS A 48 -3.99 11.70 4.97
C LYS A 48 -3.05 10.69 5.64
N TRP A 49 -2.15 10.08 4.86
CA TRP A 49 -1.17 9.14 5.37
C TRP A 49 -0.26 9.78 6.44
N LYS A 50 0.29 10.99 6.17
CA LYS A 50 1.14 11.70 7.13
C LYS A 50 0.44 11.95 8.45
N ALA A 51 -0.81 12.44 8.41
CA ALA A 51 -1.59 12.71 9.62
C ALA A 51 -1.77 11.45 10.46
N LEU A 52 -2.10 10.31 9.83
CA LEU A 52 -2.27 9.03 10.51
C LEU A 52 -0.97 8.54 11.16
N VAL A 53 0.13 8.55 10.41
CA VAL A 53 1.43 8.08 10.91
C VAL A 53 1.94 8.97 12.04
N GLU A 54 1.75 10.28 11.96
CA GLU A 54 2.15 11.21 13.03
C GLU A 54 1.30 11.03 14.31
N ILE A 55 0.02 10.73 14.17
CA ILE A 55 -0.86 10.39 15.31
C ILE A 55 -0.44 9.04 15.92
N GLU A 56 -0.22 8.02 15.09
CA GLU A 56 0.14 6.68 15.54
C GLU A 56 1.47 6.65 16.29
N THR A 57 2.45 7.41 15.80
CA THR A 57 3.83 7.36 16.34
C THR A 57 4.14 8.48 17.35
N GLY A 58 3.35 9.54 17.38
CA GLY A 58 3.67 10.77 18.09
C GLY A 58 4.87 11.54 17.51
N LYS A 59 5.40 11.12 16.36
CA LYS A 59 6.60 11.69 15.73
C LYS A 59 6.23 12.48 14.47
N LYS A 60 6.93 13.59 14.24
CA LYS A 60 6.78 14.40 13.02
C LYS A 60 7.60 13.82 11.86
N LEU A 61 7.04 13.86 10.66
CA LEU A 61 7.77 13.55 9.43
C LEU A 61 8.83 14.63 9.16
N LYS A 62 10.11 14.27 9.16
CA LYS A 62 11.24 15.21 8.97
C LYS A 62 11.75 15.25 7.53
N CYS A 63 11.69 14.12 6.82
CA CYS A 63 12.27 13.99 5.50
C CYS A 63 11.44 13.06 4.62
N LEU A 64 11.18 13.50 3.38
CA LEU A 64 10.50 12.70 2.36
C LEU A 64 11.42 12.60 1.12
N ARG A 65 11.71 11.37 0.70
CA ARG A 65 12.44 11.07 -0.53
C ARG A 65 11.46 10.69 -1.63
N SER A 66 11.55 11.36 -2.76
CA SER A 66 10.76 11.08 -3.95
C SER A 66 11.65 11.15 -5.19
N ASP A 67 11.21 10.57 -6.27
CA ASP A 67 11.78 10.87 -7.57
C ASP A 67 11.46 12.33 -8.01
N ASN A 68 11.88 12.69 -9.24
CA ASN A 68 11.59 13.98 -9.84
C ASN A 68 10.25 14.01 -10.60
N GLY A 69 9.34 13.09 -10.31
CA GLY A 69 8.01 13.05 -10.93
C GLY A 69 7.25 14.37 -10.78
N GLY A 70 6.54 14.77 -11.82
CA GLY A 70 5.79 16.03 -11.83
C GLY A 70 4.72 16.11 -10.74
N GLU A 71 4.22 14.96 -10.27
CA GLU A 71 3.27 14.83 -9.17
C GLU A 71 3.80 15.39 -7.85
N TYR A 72 5.11 15.33 -7.63
CA TYR A 72 5.78 15.82 -6.41
C TYR A 72 6.35 17.24 -6.55
N CYS A 73 6.36 17.80 -7.78
CA CYS A 73 6.94 19.10 -8.10
C CYS A 73 5.91 20.22 -8.14
N SER A 74 4.70 19.99 -7.62
CA SER A 74 3.66 21.01 -7.63
C SER A 74 3.90 22.08 -6.54
N LYS A 75 3.54 23.34 -6.83
CA LYS A 75 3.58 24.44 -5.86
C LYS A 75 2.84 24.11 -4.54
N LYS A 76 1.81 23.21 -4.60
CA LYS A 76 1.06 22.75 -3.43
C LYS A 76 1.96 21.91 -2.49
N PHE A 77 2.74 21.01 -3.04
CA PHE A 77 3.69 20.20 -2.28
C PHE A 77 4.80 21.06 -1.67
N ASP A 78 5.40 21.98 -2.44
CA ASP A 78 6.49 22.83 -1.97
C ASP A 78 6.02 23.73 -0.80
N ARG A 79 4.83 24.34 -0.92
CA ARG A 79 4.22 25.11 0.17
C ARG A 79 4.01 24.24 1.41
N TYR A 80 3.43 23.06 1.24
CA TYR A 80 3.15 22.15 2.35
C TYR A 80 4.42 21.68 3.07
N TYR A 81 5.49 21.39 2.32
CA TYR A 81 6.78 21.03 2.91
C TYR A 81 7.36 22.16 3.74
N SER A 82 7.30 23.40 3.24
CA SER A 82 7.78 24.58 3.97
C SER A 82 6.96 24.84 5.23
N GLU A 83 5.63 24.77 5.17
CA GLU A 83 4.72 25.00 6.30
C GLU A 83 4.90 23.96 7.42
N HIS A 84 5.28 22.72 7.07
CA HIS A 84 5.41 21.61 8.02
C HIS A 84 6.87 21.27 8.37
N GLY A 85 7.84 22.01 7.86
CA GLY A 85 9.27 21.77 8.11
C GLY A 85 9.78 20.43 7.59
N ILE A 86 9.21 19.92 6.46
CA ILE A 86 9.59 18.65 5.87
C ILE A 86 10.69 18.90 4.84
N ARG A 87 11.87 18.28 5.09
CA ARG A 87 12.95 18.30 4.10
C ARG A 87 12.61 17.36 2.94
N ARG A 88 12.64 17.88 1.73
CA ARG A 88 12.52 17.06 0.53
C ARG A 88 13.90 16.63 0.04
N GLU A 89 14.11 15.33 -0.11
CA GLU A 89 15.27 14.76 -0.77
C GLU A 89 14.83 14.25 -2.14
N LYS A 90 15.31 14.95 -3.19
CA LYS A 90 15.10 14.52 -4.58
C LYS A 90 16.23 13.55 -4.94
N THR A 91 15.89 12.44 -5.57
CA THR A 91 16.91 11.57 -6.17
C THR A 91 17.61 12.32 -7.30
N VAL A 92 18.93 12.31 -7.28
CA VAL A 92 19.72 12.95 -8.35
C VAL A 92 19.52 12.15 -9.65
N PRO A 93 19.20 12.81 -10.78
CA PRO A 93 19.15 12.15 -12.07
C PRO A 93 20.48 11.41 -12.32
N ARG A 94 20.42 10.10 -12.62
CA ARG A 94 21.57 9.18 -12.85
C ARG A 94 22.22 8.57 -11.60
N THR A 95 21.65 8.67 -10.41
CA THR A 95 22.04 7.83 -9.27
C THR A 95 20.92 6.82 -8.96
N PRO A 96 20.94 5.62 -9.61
CA PRO A 96 19.90 4.58 -9.44
C PRO A 96 19.80 4.10 -7.99
N GLN A 97 20.82 4.33 -7.19
CA GLN A 97 20.92 3.84 -5.82
C GLN A 97 19.95 4.53 -4.84
N GLU A 98 19.62 5.80 -5.07
CA GLU A 98 18.79 6.59 -4.14
C GLU A 98 17.27 6.30 -4.28
N ASN A 99 16.78 5.98 -5.49
CA ASN A 99 15.40 5.56 -5.70
C ASN A 99 15.21 4.02 -5.68
N GLY A 100 16.31 3.28 -5.65
CA GLY A 100 16.32 1.82 -5.72
C GLY A 100 15.53 1.12 -4.60
N VAL A 101 15.23 1.79 -3.49
CA VAL A 101 14.40 1.22 -2.41
C VAL A 101 12.94 1.13 -2.89
N SER A 102 12.38 2.24 -3.36
CA SER A 102 10.98 2.28 -3.83
C SER A 102 10.78 1.44 -5.08
N GLU A 103 11.69 1.53 -6.06
CA GLU A 103 11.61 0.75 -7.29
C GLU A 103 11.64 -0.76 -7.03
N ARG A 104 12.59 -1.23 -6.20
CA ARG A 104 12.68 -2.64 -5.81
C ARG A 104 11.43 -3.09 -5.04
N MET A 105 10.94 -2.25 -4.13
CA MET A 105 9.72 -2.56 -3.40
C MET A 105 8.52 -2.67 -4.33
N ASN A 106 8.32 -1.72 -5.24
CA ASN A 106 7.22 -1.76 -6.21
C ASN A 106 7.30 -2.98 -7.11
N ARG A 107 8.51 -3.38 -7.56
CA ARG A 107 8.72 -4.63 -8.30
C ARG A 107 8.28 -5.84 -7.48
N THR A 108 8.74 -5.95 -6.23
CA THR A 108 8.39 -7.05 -5.32
C THR A 108 6.88 -7.12 -5.07
N ILE A 109 6.24 -5.96 -4.84
CA ILE A 109 4.79 -5.88 -4.64
C ILE A 109 4.06 -6.42 -5.87
N MET A 110 4.44 -5.96 -7.07
CA MET A 110 3.79 -6.37 -8.32
C MET A 110 3.99 -7.84 -8.64
N GLU A 111 5.19 -8.38 -8.42
CA GLU A 111 5.48 -9.80 -8.61
C GLU A 111 4.63 -10.66 -7.68
N ARG A 112 4.60 -10.36 -6.39
CA ARG A 112 3.78 -11.08 -5.40
C ARG A 112 2.29 -10.97 -5.70
N ALA A 113 1.79 -9.77 -5.99
CA ALA A 113 0.40 -9.53 -6.34
C ALA A 113 -0.01 -10.32 -7.58
N ARG A 114 0.84 -10.33 -8.63
CA ARG A 114 0.61 -11.11 -9.85
C ARG A 114 0.54 -12.60 -9.55
N CYS A 115 1.49 -13.13 -8.79
CA CYS A 115 1.50 -14.57 -8.44
C CYS A 115 0.24 -14.95 -7.66
N MET A 116 -0.15 -14.19 -6.63
CA MET A 116 -1.35 -14.46 -5.84
C MET A 116 -2.62 -14.39 -6.68
N ARG A 117 -2.76 -13.38 -7.52
CA ARG A 117 -3.93 -13.22 -8.39
C ARG A 117 -4.05 -14.38 -9.38
N LEU A 118 -2.95 -14.78 -10.02
CA LEU A 118 -2.93 -15.90 -10.97
C LEU A 118 -3.24 -17.22 -10.27
N HIS A 119 -2.65 -17.47 -9.10
CA HIS A 119 -2.91 -18.67 -8.30
C HIS A 119 -4.39 -18.77 -7.89
N ALA A 120 -5.01 -17.65 -7.54
CA ALA A 120 -6.42 -17.59 -7.20
C ALA A 120 -7.37 -17.62 -8.42
N GLY A 121 -6.86 -17.63 -9.64
CA GLY A 121 -7.68 -17.60 -10.86
C GLY A 121 -8.48 -16.32 -11.05
N LEU A 122 -8.09 -15.22 -10.38
CA LEU A 122 -8.86 -13.96 -10.37
C LEU A 122 -8.56 -13.10 -11.60
N PRO A 123 -9.59 -12.42 -12.15
CA PRO A 123 -9.45 -11.46 -13.24
C PRO A 123 -8.49 -10.31 -12.93
N LEU A 124 -8.00 -9.64 -13.99
CA LEU A 124 -7.00 -8.59 -13.86
C LEU A 124 -7.48 -7.40 -13.00
N GLN A 125 -8.79 -7.11 -12.98
CA GLN A 125 -9.38 -6.04 -12.15
C GLN A 125 -9.14 -6.20 -10.64
N PHE A 126 -8.79 -7.40 -10.17
CA PHE A 126 -8.43 -7.67 -8.77
C PHE A 126 -6.98 -7.30 -8.42
N TRP A 127 -6.27 -6.64 -9.33
CA TRP A 127 -4.87 -6.26 -9.10
C TRP A 127 -4.68 -5.42 -7.83
N ALA A 128 -5.60 -4.49 -7.53
CA ALA A 128 -5.50 -3.64 -6.35
C ALA A 128 -5.64 -4.45 -5.04
N ASN A 129 -6.59 -5.39 -4.98
CA ASN A 129 -6.75 -6.30 -3.84
C ASN A 129 -5.50 -7.17 -3.64
N ALA A 130 -4.93 -7.68 -4.74
CA ALA A 130 -3.71 -8.48 -4.67
C ALA A 130 -2.51 -7.64 -4.22
N VAL A 131 -2.42 -6.38 -4.64
CA VAL A 131 -1.37 -5.43 -4.23
C VAL A 131 -1.48 -5.11 -2.73
N ASP A 132 -2.68 -4.82 -2.22
CA ASP A 132 -2.92 -4.59 -0.79
C ASP A 132 -2.51 -5.81 0.04
N THR A 133 -2.90 -7.02 -0.40
CA THR A 133 -2.52 -8.27 0.27
C THR A 133 -1.01 -8.51 0.20
N ALA A 134 -0.36 -8.20 -0.94
CA ALA A 134 1.09 -8.32 -1.07
C ALA A 134 1.82 -7.45 -0.04
N VAL A 135 1.40 -6.19 0.11
CA VAL A 135 1.99 -5.27 1.10
C VAL A 135 1.72 -5.72 2.53
N TYR A 136 0.50 -6.20 2.80
CA TYR A 136 0.16 -6.79 4.10
C TYR A 136 1.11 -7.92 4.49
N LEU A 137 1.40 -8.84 3.55
CA LEU A 137 2.31 -9.97 3.75
C LEU A 137 3.78 -9.54 3.79
N ILE A 138 4.18 -8.55 2.97
CA ILE A 138 5.55 -7.99 3.00
C ILE A 138 5.86 -7.42 4.39
N ASN A 139 4.94 -6.67 4.97
CA ASN A 139 5.11 -6.11 6.31
C ASN A 139 5.22 -7.18 7.40
N ARG A 140 4.66 -8.37 7.18
CA ARG A 140 4.63 -9.50 8.15
C ARG A 140 5.62 -10.61 7.85
N GLY A 141 6.36 -10.50 6.77
CA GLY A 141 7.44 -11.41 6.42
C GLY A 141 8.81 -10.87 6.83
N PRO A 142 9.83 -11.74 6.85
CA PRO A 142 11.20 -11.31 7.11
C PRO A 142 11.72 -10.42 5.98
N SER A 143 12.48 -9.39 6.37
CA SER A 143 13.12 -8.45 5.45
C SER A 143 14.63 -8.56 5.54
N SER A 144 15.30 -8.77 4.40
CA SER A 144 16.76 -8.78 4.32
C SER A 144 17.39 -7.45 4.75
N SER A 145 16.69 -6.34 4.56
CA SER A 145 17.15 -5.01 4.98
C SER A 145 17.03 -4.78 6.50
N LEU A 146 16.47 -5.74 7.23
CA LEU A 146 16.35 -5.77 8.70
C LEU A 146 17.02 -7.01 9.28
N ASP A 147 18.00 -7.57 8.57
CA ASP A 147 18.70 -8.80 8.98
C ASP A 147 17.74 -9.95 9.34
N GLY A 148 16.65 -10.08 8.57
CA GLY A 148 15.59 -11.07 8.82
C GLY A 148 14.49 -10.60 9.77
N GLY A 149 14.57 -9.39 10.30
CA GLY A 149 13.51 -8.80 11.13
C GLY A 149 12.22 -8.55 10.33
N VAL A 150 11.11 -8.45 11.04
CA VAL A 150 9.76 -8.25 10.47
C VAL A 150 9.38 -6.77 10.54
N PRO A 151 9.05 -6.10 9.41
CA PRO A 151 8.73 -4.67 9.38
C PRO A 151 7.60 -4.26 10.33
N GLU A 152 6.54 -5.07 10.42
CA GLU A 152 5.42 -4.83 11.32
C GLU A 152 5.84 -4.84 12.79
N GLU A 153 6.68 -5.79 13.18
CA GLU A 153 7.21 -5.91 14.56
C GLU A 153 8.16 -4.73 14.87
N ALA A 154 9.03 -4.38 13.92
CA ALA A 154 9.94 -3.24 14.06
C ALA A 154 9.19 -1.91 14.21
N TRP A 155 8.03 -1.77 13.55
CA TRP A 155 7.18 -0.58 13.62
C TRP A 155 6.36 -0.52 14.90
N THR A 156 5.67 -1.61 15.25
CA THR A 156 4.69 -1.63 16.35
C THR A 156 5.28 -2.04 17.69
N GLY A 157 6.46 -2.69 17.69
CA GLY A 157 7.04 -3.33 18.87
C GLY A 157 6.30 -4.61 19.31
N LYS A 158 5.29 -5.07 18.55
CA LYS A 158 4.46 -6.24 18.90
C LYS A 158 4.73 -7.39 17.93
N LYS A 159 4.70 -8.62 18.46
CA LYS A 159 4.82 -9.83 17.64
C LYS A 159 3.64 -10.02 16.70
N VAL A 160 3.94 -10.45 15.48
CA VAL A 160 2.91 -10.72 14.46
C VAL A 160 2.19 -12.02 14.76
N ASN A 161 0.86 -11.98 14.72
CA ASN A 161 0.04 -13.19 14.82
C ASN A 161 -0.25 -13.71 13.39
N TYR A 162 0.27 -14.89 13.08
CA TYR A 162 0.08 -15.53 11.76
C TYR A 162 -1.15 -16.44 11.69
N SER A 163 -1.80 -16.77 12.83
CA SER A 163 -2.94 -17.70 12.86
C SER A 163 -4.16 -17.20 12.08
N ILE A 164 -4.24 -15.90 11.86
CA ILE A 164 -5.34 -15.26 11.12
C ILE A 164 -5.13 -15.27 9.60
N LEU A 165 -3.93 -15.64 9.12
CA LEU A 165 -3.65 -15.62 7.68
C LEU A 165 -4.47 -16.69 6.95
N LYS A 166 -5.00 -16.31 5.79
CA LYS A 166 -5.71 -17.19 4.88
C LYS A 166 -5.12 -17.05 3.46
N PRO A 167 -5.19 -18.08 2.64
CA PRO A 167 -4.77 -17.98 1.24
C PRO A 167 -5.55 -16.89 0.50
N PHE A 168 -4.87 -16.10 -0.31
CA PHE A 168 -5.54 -15.11 -1.16
C PHE A 168 -6.47 -15.79 -2.15
N GLY A 169 -7.73 -15.34 -2.22
CA GLY A 169 -8.74 -15.95 -3.08
C GLY A 169 -9.47 -17.16 -2.46
N CYS A 170 -9.23 -17.51 -1.18
CA CYS A 170 -10.01 -18.54 -0.50
C CYS A 170 -11.50 -18.13 -0.40
N GLU A 171 -12.38 -19.11 -0.30
CA GLU A 171 -13.80 -18.85 -0.07
C GLU A 171 -14.02 -18.16 1.28
N ALA A 172 -14.83 -17.10 1.26
CA ALA A 172 -15.25 -16.39 2.46
C ALA A 172 -16.75 -16.60 2.68
N PHE A 173 -17.11 -17.06 3.86
CA PHE A 173 -18.50 -17.21 4.26
C PHE A 173 -18.87 -16.04 5.18
N TRP A 174 -19.87 -15.28 4.77
CA TRP A 174 -20.43 -14.24 5.62
C TRP A 174 -21.36 -14.88 6.67
N GLY A 175 -21.15 -14.59 7.94
CA GLY A 175 -21.94 -15.17 9.03
C GLY A 175 -23.41 -14.80 8.97
N LYS A 176 -24.27 -15.62 9.52
CA LYS A 176 -25.72 -15.85 9.53
C LYS A 176 -26.73 -14.69 9.28
N ALA A 177 -26.34 -13.45 9.05
CA ALA A 177 -27.29 -12.33 8.98
C ALA A 177 -27.85 -12.02 7.58
N GLN A 178 -27.43 -12.68 6.51
CA GLN A 178 -27.91 -12.38 5.15
C GLN A 178 -28.23 -13.62 4.32
N LYS A 179 -29.32 -14.28 4.67
CA LYS A 179 -29.86 -15.42 3.92
C LYS A 179 -30.66 -15.03 2.67
N GLN A 180 -30.78 -13.75 2.30
CA GLN A 180 -31.76 -13.30 1.30
C GLN A 180 -31.24 -12.59 0.04
N ILE A 181 -29.91 -12.53 -0.24
CA ILE A 181 -29.42 -11.79 -1.42
C ILE A 181 -28.70 -12.68 -2.47
N HIS A 182 -28.82 -14.00 -2.42
CA HIS A 182 -28.08 -14.90 -3.32
C HIS A 182 -28.88 -15.72 -4.32
N GLU A 183 -30.06 -15.29 -4.68
CA GLU A 183 -30.76 -15.86 -5.85
C GLU A 183 -30.59 -14.92 -7.04
N GLY A 184 -29.50 -15.07 -7.82
CA GLY A 184 -29.38 -14.34 -9.08
C GLY A 184 -27.97 -14.01 -9.59
N LEU A 185 -26.92 -14.36 -8.92
CA LEU A 185 -25.56 -14.12 -9.42
C LEU A 185 -24.88 -15.43 -9.82
N GLY A 186 -24.44 -15.47 -11.09
CA GLY A 186 -23.65 -16.56 -11.66
C GLY A 186 -22.35 -16.87 -10.88
N PRO A 187 -21.36 -17.60 -11.42
CA PRO A 187 -20.39 -18.36 -10.66
C PRO A 187 -19.79 -17.57 -9.49
N LYS A 188 -19.83 -18.19 -8.30
CA LYS A 188 -19.45 -17.65 -7.00
C LYS A 188 -18.10 -16.94 -7.04
N TRP A 189 -18.11 -15.62 -6.96
CA TRP A 189 -16.89 -14.82 -6.82
C TRP A 189 -16.45 -14.86 -5.36
N THR A 190 -15.29 -15.40 -5.13
CA THR A 190 -14.66 -15.44 -3.83
C THR A 190 -13.90 -14.15 -3.61
N ILE A 191 -14.40 -13.29 -2.75
CA ILE A 191 -13.73 -12.06 -2.38
C ILE A 191 -13.08 -12.29 -1.01
N SER A 192 -11.77 -12.42 -0.97
CA SER A 192 -11.03 -12.41 0.29
C SER A 192 -10.94 -10.97 0.78
N TYR A 193 -11.89 -10.55 1.61
CA TYR A 193 -11.70 -9.34 2.41
C TYR A 193 -10.90 -9.69 3.65
N HIS A 194 -9.65 -9.30 3.67
CA HIS A 194 -8.92 -9.18 4.91
C HIS A 194 -9.24 -7.81 5.49
N CYS A 195 -10.41 -7.73 6.16
CA CYS A 195 -10.74 -6.60 6.98
C CYS A 195 -10.02 -6.77 8.31
N GLY A 196 -8.77 -6.34 8.39
CA GLY A 196 -8.23 -5.93 9.68
C GLY A 196 -9.00 -4.69 10.12
N ASP A 197 -9.37 -4.61 11.39
CA ASP A 197 -10.26 -3.63 12.03
C ASP A 197 -9.87 -2.14 11.90
N MET A 198 -9.21 -1.72 10.82
CA MET A 198 -8.61 -0.39 10.75
C MET A 198 -9.09 0.50 9.59
N TRP A 199 -9.99 0.01 8.70
CA TRP A 199 -10.39 0.85 7.55
C TRP A 199 -11.84 0.59 7.08
N CYS A 200 -12.80 0.70 7.98
CA CYS A 200 -14.19 0.96 7.59
C CYS A 200 -14.62 2.24 8.29
N PRO A 201 -14.73 3.39 7.60
CA PRO A 201 -15.42 4.53 8.18
C PRO A 201 -16.87 4.10 8.34
N LYS A 202 -17.35 3.96 9.58
CA LYS A 202 -18.77 3.86 9.87
C LYS A 202 -19.39 5.15 9.37
N SER A 203 -20.26 5.02 8.35
CA SER A 203 -21.20 6.05 7.92
C SER A 203 -22.17 6.38 9.05
#